data_b5777ae20971a35f39872af5859f7d91
#
_entry.id   b5777ae20971a35f39872af5859f7d91
#
_cell.length_a   1.000
_cell.length_b   1.000
_cell.length_c   1.000
_cell.angle_alpha   90.00
_cell.angle_beta   90.00
_cell.angle_gamma   90.00
#
_symmetry.space_group_name_H-M   'P 1'
#
loop_
_entity.id
_entity.type
_entity.pdbx_description
1 polymer ?
#
loop_
_entity_poly.entity_id
_entity_poly.type
_entity_poly.pdbx_seq_one_letter_code
_entity_poly.pdbx_strand_id
1 'polypeptide(L)'
;MYDHNLDDYGFYEVGNTRYYSKIAAILEHQRLRLPLRWNYLDEEFDQHDWTVEPAESLDQLYANRAQQLREQYDYLVLHFSGGSDSANILETFIKHNIHLDEILIRGSYGLAPKSTGLVTASELYAECLTQGIPIAQWVKDNHLPHLKITLIDTTQLINNYYTSNPDWVEHAGVILTPGICIKSELDSLSPHYRKLSDQGIRIGHIYGADKPQISRRKSIFYTRWLDTLQSNFSIIRNSNIPNPQYIECFYWGRHSIQMQIKQLHVLKNHIKTNNVPDYMFNLVSCIQHGMTSSVAGRYIDNYIAGVIYNRTLPLITEHLKPSGLGIIKEFDDWFIKDPNSIAYQNYKKGIDYLGVILPKEWVCDGGIWSKTGIMPLYSKLRHLGI
;
A
#
# COMPACT_ATOMS: atom_id res chain seq x y z
N MET A 1 15.99 -9.96 17.68
CA MET A 1 16.30 -8.95 16.63
C MET A 1 15.70 -9.49 15.36
N TYR A 2 14.65 -8.86 14.85
CA TYR A 2 14.03 -9.31 13.60
C TYR A 2 14.97 -8.93 12.46
N ASP A 3 15.41 -9.94 11.73
CA ASP A 3 16.18 -9.77 10.52
C ASP A 3 15.17 -9.47 9.40
N HIS A 4 15.13 -8.22 8.90
CA HIS A 4 14.29 -7.86 7.76
C HIS A 4 14.88 -8.52 6.51
N ASN A 5 14.33 -9.68 6.19
CA ASN A 5 14.71 -10.41 5.00
C ASN A 5 14.12 -9.74 3.75
N LEU A 6 14.88 -9.72 2.67
CA LEU A 6 14.41 -9.26 1.36
C LEU A 6 13.12 -9.98 0.90
N ASP A 7 12.92 -11.21 1.34
CA ASP A 7 11.76 -12.03 0.99
C ASP A 7 10.47 -11.64 1.72
N ASP A 8 10.53 -10.78 2.76
CA ASP A 8 9.36 -10.41 3.57
C ASP A 8 8.21 -9.79 2.77
N TYR A 9 8.53 -9.20 1.62
CA TYR A 9 7.55 -8.60 0.72
C TYR A 9 7.30 -9.42 -0.54
N GLY A 10 7.81 -10.66 -0.59
CA GLY A 10 7.73 -11.54 -1.75
C GLY A 10 8.83 -11.28 -2.78
N PHE A 11 8.92 -12.18 -3.74
CA PHE A 11 9.86 -12.15 -4.84
C PHE A 11 9.26 -12.82 -6.08
N TYR A 12 9.84 -12.54 -7.23
CA TYR A 12 9.48 -13.23 -8.47
C TYR A 12 10.42 -14.40 -8.71
N GLU A 13 9.88 -15.48 -9.24
CA GLU A 13 10.62 -16.67 -9.61
C GLU A 13 10.53 -16.93 -11.11
N VAL A 14 11.70 -17.10 -11.75
CA VAL A 14 11.80 -17.58 -13.11
C VAL A 14 12.70 -18.82 -13.11
N GLY A 15 12.10 -19.99 -13.32
CA GLY A 15 12.80 -21.25 -13.03
C GLY A 15 13.16 -21.36 -11.55
N ASN A 16 14.48 -21.45 -11.26
CA ASN A 16 15.00 -21.54 -9.89
C ASN A 16 15.68 -20.25 -9.42
N THR A 17 15.50 -19.16 -10.16
CA THR A 17 16.15 -17.87 -9.85
C THR A 17 15.14 -16.87 -9.30
N ARG A 18 15.52 -16.17 -8.20
CA ARG A 18 14.72 -15.14 -7.54
C ARG A 18 15.05 -13.76 -8.10
N TYR A 19 14.02 -12.96 -8.29
CA TYR A 19 14.09 -11.57 -8.74
C TYR A 19 13.27 -10.68 -7.83
N TYR A 20 13.80 -9.52 -7.47
CA TYR A 20 13.08 -8.50 -6.69
C TYR A 20 12.56 -7.36 -7.56
N SER A 21 12.93 -7.32 -8.84
CA SER A 21 12.36 -6.44 -9.84
C SER A 21 11.43 -7.24 -10.77
N LYS A 22 10.17 -6.80 -10.88
CA LYS A 22 9.20 -7.42 -11.79
C LYS A 22 9.63 -7.30 -13.24
N ILE A 23 10.19 -6.14 -13.61
CA ILE A 23 10.66 -5.89 -14.98
C ILE A 23 11.77 -6.87 -15.34
N ALA A 24 12.78 -6.99 -14.47
CA ALA A 24 13.86 -7.97 -14.68
C ALA A 24 13.33 -9.41 -14.79
N ALA A 25 12.36 -9.78 -13.94
CA ALA A 25 11.75 -11.11 -13.98
C ALA A 25 10.97 -11.36 -15.28
N ILE A 26 10.22 -10.36 -15.78
CA ILE A 26 9.49 -10.46 -17.05
C ILE A 26 10.46 -10.65 -18.23
N LEU A 27 11.53 -9.85 -18.29
CA LEU A 27 12.51 -9.96 -19.36
C LEU A 27 13.23 -11.31 -19.35
N GLU A 28 13.54 -11.82 -18.16
CA GLU A 28 14.18 -13.12 -18.01
C GLU A 28 13.22 -14.29 -18.35
N HIS A 29 11.96 -14.20 -17.93
CA HIS A 29 10.90 -15.12 -18.34
C HIS A 29 10.82 -15.25 -19.86
N GLN A 30 10.83 -14.10 -20.57
CA GLN A 30 10.83 -14.10 -22.03
C GLN A 30 12.09 -14.75 -22.63
N ARG A 31 13.27 -14.38 -22.10
CA ARG A 31 14.55 -14.88 -22.59
C ARG A 31 14.66 -16.40 -22.44
N LEU A 32 14.28 -16.92 -21.27
CA LEU A 32 14.38 -18.34 -20.93
C LEU A 32 13.16 -19.17 -21.32
N ARG A 33 12.02 -18.54 -21.56
CA ARG A 33 10.70 -19.19 -21.77
C ARG A 33 10.29 -20.10 -20.60
N LEU A 34 10.72 -19.74 -19.37
CA LEU A 34 10.36 -20.44 -18.13
C LEU A 34 9.18 -19.72 -17.48
N PRO A 35 8.31 -20.43 -16.73
CA PRO A 35 7.21 -19.81 -16.01
C PRO A 35 7.67 -18.70 -15.08
N LEU A 36 6.94 -17.58 -15.04
CA LEU A 36 7.09 -16.51 -14.07
C LEU A 36 6.01 -16.65 -13.00
N ARG A 37 6.42 -16.65 -11.75
CA ARG A 37 5.54 -16.70 -10.57
C ARG A 37 5.90 -15.58 -9.60
N TRP A 38 4.92 -15.15 -8.83
CA TRP A 38 5.16 -14.31 -7.66
C TRP A 38 4.96 -15.14 -6.40
N ASN A 39 6.03 -15.33 -5.63
CA ASN A 39 6.04 -15.99 -4.34
C ASN A 39 5.89 -14.94 -3.25
N TYR A 40 4.84 -15.07 -2.43
CA TYR A 40 4.60 -14.20 -1.30
C TYR A 40 4.43 -15.04 -0.04
N LEU A 41 5.54 -15.25 0.66
CA LEU A 41 5.58 -16.00 1.93
C LEU A 41 4.93 -17.39 1.82
N ASP A 42 5.09 -18.07 0.67
CA ASP A 42 4.39 -19.32 0.42
C ASP A 42 4.77 -20.41 1.43
N GLU A 43 6.04 -20.47 1.86
CA GLU A 43 6.52 -21.44 2.85
C GLU A 43 5.89 -21.19 4.23
N GLU A 44 5.86 -19.95 4.69
CA GLU A 44 5.25 -19.57 5.96
C GLU A 44 3.73 -19.76 5.93
N PHE A 45 3.10 -19.35 4.86
CA PHE A 45 1.65 -19.47 4.70
C PHE A 45 1.20 -20.94 4.60
N ASP A 46 2.00 -21.83 4.01
CA ASP A 46 1.70 -23.27 3.92
C ASP A 46 1.77 -23.99 5.28
N GLN A 47 2.38 -23.38 6.29
CA GLN A 47 2.41 -23.90 7.66
C GLN A 47 1.10 -23.66 8.43
N HIS A 48 0.18 -22.87 7.88
CA HIS A 48 -1.09 -22.52 8.52
C HIS A 48 -2.28 -23.16 7.79
N ASP A 49 -3.23 -23.66 8.57
CA ASP A 49 -4.52 -24.10 8.04
C ASP A 49 -5.46 -22.90 7.86
N TRP A 50 -5.58 -22.43 6.64
CA TRP A 50 -6.42 -21.29 6.25
C TRP A 50 -7.92 -21.58 6.36
N THR A 51 -8.33 -22.83 6.58
CA THR A 51 -9.73 -23.21 6.78
C THR A 51 -10.19 -23.02 8.22
N VAL A 52 -9.25 -22.89 9.15
CA VAL A 52 -9.50 -22.73 10.59
C VAL A 52 -9.44 -21.26 10.99
N GLU A 53 -10.53 -20.78 11.57
CA GLU A 53 -10.61 -19.41 12.10
C GLU A 53 -9.79 -19.27 13.38
N PRO A 54 -8.86 -18.29 13.50
CA PRO A 54 -8.18 -17.99 14.76
C PRO A 54 -9.15 -17.65 15.89
N ALA A 55 -8.85 -18.10 17.11
CA ALA A 55 -9.71 -17.90 18.28
C ALA A 55 -9.77 -16.42 18.70
N GLU A 56 -8.67 -15.69 18.51
CA GLU A 56 -8.58 -14.28 18.88
C GLU A 56 -9.51 -13.42 18.02
N SER A 57 -10.02 -12.36 18.63
CA SER A 57 -10.77 -11.33 17.90
C SER A 57 -9.84 -10.48 17.03
N LEU A 58 -10.39 -9.80 16.01
CA LEU A 58 -9.60 -8.83 15.22
C LEU A 58 -9.01 -7.75 16.11
N ASP A 59 -9.76 -7.27 17.09
CA ASP A 59 -9.30 -6.24 18.04
C ASP A 59 -8.05 -6.70 18.82
N GLN A 60 -8.04 -7.93 19.31
CA GLN A 60 -6.88 -8.51 19.99
C GLN A 60 -5.68 -8.65 19.05
N LEU A 61 -5.90 -9.13 17.82
CA LEU A 61 -4.82 -9.30 16.83
C LEU A 61 -4.24 -7.97 16.37
N TYR A 62 -5.07 -6.92 16.23
CA TYR A 62 -4.60 -5.57 15.97
C TYR A 62 -3.78 -5.02 17.14
N ALA A 63 -4.28 -5.18 18.36
CA ALA A 63 -3.57 -4.77 19.57
C ALA A 63 -2.22 -5.47 19.72
N ASN A 64 -2.18 -6.78 19.52
CA ASN A 64 -0.96 -7.59 19.59
C ASN A 64 0.08 -7.10 18.57
N ARG A 65 -0.35 -6.78 17.34
CA ARG A 65 0.55 -6.23 16.31
C ARG A 65 1.07 -4.85 16.67
N ALA A 66 0.23 -3.96 17.16
CA ALA A 66 0.64 -2.62 17.60
C ALA A 66 1.63 -2.70 18.78
N GLN A 67 1.37 -3.57 19.75
CA GLN A 67 2.26 -3.81 20.88
C GLN A 67 3.61 -4.38 20.44
N GLN A 68 3.60 -5.37 19.54
CA GLN A 68 4.82 -5.93 18.96
C GLN A 68 5.69 -4.86 18.29
N LEU A 69 5.07 -3.98 17.51
CA LEU A 69 5.80 -2.87 16.88
C LEU A 69 6.39 -1.91 17.92
N ARG A 70 5.63 -1.59 18.99
CA ARG A 70 6.13 -0.73 20.07
C ARG A 70 7.32 -1.33 20.82
N GLU A 71 7.34 -2.64 21.01
CA GLU A 71 8.45 -3.34 21.66
C GLU A 71 9.69 -3.47 20.76
N GLN A 72 9.44 -3.52 19.44
CA GLN A 72 10.50 -3.69 18.45
C GLN A 72 11.25 -2.39 18.15
N TYR A 73 10.59 -1.24 18.20
CA TYR A 73 11.11 0.06 17.78
C TYR A 73 11.12 1.08 18.91
N ASP A 74 12.17 1.90 18.92
CA ASP A 74 12.31 2.98 19.89
C ASP A 74 11.49 4.22 19.50
N TYR A 75 11.17 4.37 18.19
CA TYR A 75 10.37 5.46 17.65
C TYR A 75 9.44 4.94 16.55
N LEU A 76 8.15 5.18 16.68
CA LEU A 76 7.12 4.73 15.75
C LEU A 76 6.52 5.90 14.96
N VAL A 77 6.53 5.78 13.64
CA VAL A 77 5.96 6.77 12.70
C VAL A 77 4.84 6.12 11.90
N LEU A 78 3.60 6.56 12.13
CA LEU A 78 2.47 6.12 11.31
C LEU A 78 2.35 7.00 10.07
N HIS A 79 2.50 6.41 8.88
CA HIS A 79 2.18 7.06 7.62
C HIS A 79 0.66 7.13 7.45
N PHE A 80 0.10 8.31 7.68
CA PHE A 80 -1.33 8.51 7.83
C PHE A 80 -1.91 9.31 6.66
N SER A 81 -2.81 8.71 5.92
CA SER A 81 -3.53 9.38 4.81
C SER A 81 -4.91 9.90 5.22
N GLY A 82 -5.44 9.47 6.36
CA GLY A 82 -6.84 9.65 6.72
C GLY A 82 -7.77 8.56 6.18
N GLY A 83 -7.25 7.66 5.34
CA GLY A 83 -8.01 6.52 4.82
C GLY A 83 -8.22 5.41 5.86
N SER A 84 -9.17 4.52 5.57
CA SER A 84 -9.65 3.49 6.51
C SER A 84 -8.56 2.62 7.13
N ASP A 85 -7.54 2.26 6.36
CA ASP A 85 -6.48 1.36 6.85
C ASP A 85 -5.62 2.06 7.91
N SER A 86 -5.14 3.25 7.59
CA SER A 86 -4.32 4.03 8.54
C SER A 86 -5.14 4.53 9.74
N ALA A 87 -6.43 4.81 9.56
CA ALA A 87 -7.33 5.20 10.65
C ALA A 87 -7.54 4.03 11.65
N ASN A 88 -7.77 2.80 11.16
CA ASN A 88 -7.90 1.64 12.05
C ASN A 88 -6.62 1.36 12.84
N ILE A 89 -5.44 1.60 12.25
CA ILE A 89 -4.16 1.51 12.99
C ILE A 89 -4.14 2.55 14.11
N LEU A 90 -4.43 3.80 13.80
CA LEU A 90 -4.43 4.90 14.78
C LEU A 90 -5.42 4.62 15.92
N GLU A 91 -6.64 4.17 15.59
CA GLU A 91 -7.64 3.74 16.58
C GLU A 91 -7.13 2.62 17.48
N THR A 92 -6.39 1.66 16.92
CA THR A 92 -5.81 0.56 17.69
C THR A 92 -4.82 1.09 18.75
N PHE A 93 -3.92 1.99 18.37
CA PHE A 93 -2.98 2.61 19.31
C PHE A 93 -3.69 3.37 20.43
N ILE A 94 -4.73 4.15 20.08
CA ILE A 94 -5.54 4.91 21.05
C ILE A 94 -6.28 3.98 21.99
N LYS A 95 -7.06 3.05 21.44
CA LYS A 95 -7.95 2.17 22.19
C LYS A 95 -7.21 1.31 23.22
N HIS A 96 -6.01 0.83 22.83
CA HIS A 96 -5.21 -0.06 23.68
C HIS A 96 -4.12 0.69 24.46
N ASN A 97 -4.15 2.04 24.43
CA ASN A 97 -3.20 2.89 25.14
C ASN A 97 -1.73 2.53 24.82
N ILE A 98 -1.45 2.23 23.57
CA ILE A 98 -0.11 1.92 23.07
C ILE A 98 0.52 3.23 22.57
N HIS A 99 1.76 3.50 22.99
CA HIS A 99 2.43 4.74 22.63
C HIS A 99 2.79 4.81 21.15
N LEU A 100 2.37 5.88 20.47
CA LEU A 100 2.73 6.25 19.12
C LEU A 100 3.44 7.60 19.14
N ASP A 101 4.64 7.68 18.56
CA ASP A 101 5.46 8.89 18.64
C ASP A 101 5.04 9.95 17.63
N GLU A 102 4.76 9.52 16.38
CA GLU A 102 4.55 10.47 15.29
C GLU A 102 3.51 9.98 14.27
N ILE A 103 2.71 10.92 13.78
CA ILE A 103 1.92 10.79 12.56
C ILE A 103 2.59 11.60 11.46
N LEU A 104 2.90 10.94 10.34
CA LEU A 104 3.45 11.55 9.14
C LEU A 104 2.40 11.61 8.04
N ILE A 105 2.02 12.82 7.63
CA ILE A 105 1.09 13.08 6.53
C ILE A 105 1.88 13.74 5.40
N ARG A 106 1.83 13.14 4.20
CA ARG A 106 2.60 13.59 3.04
C ARG A 106 1.71 13.79 1.84
N GLY A 107 2.04 14.82 1.07
CA GLY A 107 1.34 15.16 -0.17
C GLY A 107 1.98 16.38 -0.82
N SER A 108 1.63 16.69 -2.06
CA SER A 108 2.15 17.88 -2.76
C SER A 108 1.29 19.11 -2.45
N TYR A 109 1.22 19.50 -1.19
CA TYR A 109 0.29 20.51 -0.65
C TYR A 109 0.46 21.90 -1.26
N GLY A 110 1.70 22.28 -1.65
CA GLY A 110 2.00 23.59 -2.25
C GLY A 110 1.29 23.83 -3.58
N LEU A 111 0.78 22.76 -4.19
CA LEU A 111 0.09 22.78 -5.48
C LEU A 111 -1.42 22.57 -5.35
N ALA A 112 -1.91 22.34 -4.11
CA ALA A 112 -3.35 22.35 -3.87
C ALA A 112 -3.92 23.71 -4.28
N PRO A 113 -5.04 23.76 -5.01
CA PRO A 113 -5.64 25.04 -5.38
C PRO A 113 -5.89 25.88 -4.14
N LYS A 114 -5.38 27.09 -4.10
CA LYS A 114 -5.63 28.05 -3.01
C LYS A 114 -7.08 28.55 -2.98
N SER A 115 -7.96 27.99 -3.81
CA SER A 115 -9.31 28.45 -4.01
C SER A 115 -10.29 27.87 -2.98
N THR A 116 -10.77 28.75 -2.14
CA THR A 116 -12.18 28.85 -1.74
C THR A 116 -12.93 27.56 -1.42
N GLY A 117 -12.61 26.87 -0.35
CA GLY A 117 -13.59 26.17 0.47
C GLY A 117 -14.25 24.89 -0.07
N LEU A 118 -14.09 24.52 -1.31
CA LEU A 118 -14.63 23.30 -1.91
C LEU A 118 -13.51 22.54 -2.60
N VAL A 119 -12.81 21.73 -1.85
CA VAL A 119 -11.91 20.71 -2.39
C VAL A 119 -12.78 19.64 -3.01
N THR A 120 -12.68 19.43 -4.33
CA THR A 120 -13.47 18.37 -4.98
C THR A 120 -12.88 17.01 -4.62
N ALA A 121 -13.71 15.96 -4.62
CA ALA A 121 -13.28 14.59 -4.29
C ALA A 121 -12.22 14.01 -5.26
N SER A 122 -12.00 14.67 -6.40
CA SER A 122 -10.98 14.35 -7.38
C SER A 122 -9.59 14.90 -7.04
N GLU A 123 -9.52 15.86 -6.12
CA GLU A 123 -8.25 16.46 -5.73
C GLU A 123 -7.57 15.62 -4.67
N LEU A 124 -6.37 15.17 -4.95
CA LEU A 124 -5.62 14.20 -4.17
C LEU A 124 -5.43 14.52 -2.72
N TYR A 125 -5.23 15.77 -2.50
CA TYR A 125 -4.98 16.31 -1.18
C TYR A 125 -6.26 16.42 -0.38
N ALA A 126 -7.42 16.19 -1.00
CA ALA A 126 -8.70 16.19 -0.33
C ALA A 126 -8.67 15.23 0.87
N GLU A 127 -8.24 13.98 0.68
CA GLU A 127 -8.18 13.01 1.78
C GLU A 127 -7.24 13.48 2.90
N CYS A 128 -6.05 13.96 2.55
CA CYS A 128 -5.10 14.46 3.54
C CYS A 128 -5.58 15.76 4.21
N LEU A 129 -6.08 16.72 3.43
CA LEU A 129 -6.48 18.04 3.93
C LEU A 129 -7.81 18.01 4.69
N THR A 130 -8.77 17.19 4.24
CA THR A 130 -10.12 17.16 4.80
C THR A 130 -10.33 16.06 5.84
N GLN A 131 -9.50 15.03 5.85
CA GLN A 131 -9.56 13.92 6.82
C GLN A 131 -8.25 13.75 7.59
N GLY A 132 -7.14 13.52 6.90
CA GLY A 132 -5.88 13.16 7.55
C GLY A 132 -5.42 14.19 8.58
N ILE A 133 -5.31 15.44 8.19
CA ILE A 133 -4.87 16.52 9.09
C ILE A 133 -5.88 16.79 10.21
N PRO A 134 -7.19 16.98 9.93
CA PRO A 134 -8.17 17.19 10.97
C PRO A 134 -8.27 16.04 11.98
N ILE A 135 -8.23 14.79 11.52
CA ILE A 135 -8.27 13.63 12.42
C ILE A 135 -7.01 13.58 13.29
N ALA A 136 -5.82 13.76 12.69
CA ALA A 136 -4.56 13.76 13.44
C ALA A 136 -4.54 14.84 14.52
N GLN A 137 -5.02 16.05 14.19
CA GLN A 137 -5.12 17.15 15.16
C GLN A 137 -6.12 16.82 16.25
N TRP A 138 -7.31 16.31 15.89
CA TRP A 138 -8.32 15.92 16.87
C TRP A 138 -7.80 14.84 17.83
N VAL A 139 -7.08 13.83 17.32
CA VAL A 139 -6.46 12.77 18.13
C VAL A 139 -5.42 13.34 19.09
N LYS A 140 -4.57 14.24 18.59
CA LYS A 140 -3.58 14.92 19.45
C LYS A 140 -4.23 15.69 20.59
N ASP A 141 -5.28 16.45 20.29
CA ASP A 141 -5.93 17.32 21.26
C ASP A 141 -6.75 16.53 22.31
N ASN A 142 -7.30 15.38 21.95
CA ASN A 142 -8.24 14.64 22.80
C ASN A 142 -7.71 13.33 23.39
N HIS A 143 -6.70 12.69 22.76
CA HIS A 143 -6.25 11.36 23.15
C HIS A 143 -4.73 11.25 23.38
N LEU A 144 -3.91 11.83 22.50
CA LEU A 144 -2.46 11.65 22.48
C LEU A 144 -1.75 13.02 22.46
N PRO A 145 -1.74 13.79 23.55
CA PRO A 145 -1.18 15.17 23.57
C PRO A 145 0.32 15.22 23.26
N HIS A 146 1.04 14.14 23.48
CA HIS A 146 2.46 14.00 23.12
C HIS A 146 2.72 13.74 21.63
N LEU A 147 1.68 13.37 20.88
CA LEU A 147 1.80 12.96 19.47
C LEU A 147 2.40 14.08 18.62
N LYS A 148 3.47 13.78 17.93
CA LYS A 148 4.03 14.69 16.92
C LYS A 148 3.26 14.50 15.61
N ILE A 149 2.85 15.61 14.98
CA ILE A 149 2.25 15.61 13.64
C ILE A 149 3.23 16.29 12.70
N THR A 150 3.67 15.56 11.67
CA THR A 150 4.59 16.06 10.65
C THR A 150 3.90 16.07 9.29
N LEU A 151 3.88 17.23 8.66
CA LEU A 151 3.36 17.44 7.32
C LEU A 151 4.54 17.62 6.37
N ILE A 152 4.59 16.83 5.29
CA ILE A 152 5.66 16.91 4.30
C ILE A 152 5.07 17.22 2.93
N ASP A 153 5.50 18.33 2.34
CA ASP A 153 5.27 18.62 0.93
C ASP A 153 6.26 17.82 0.08
N THR A 154 5.72 16.90 -0.71
CA THR A 154 6.50 15.97 -1.53
C THR A 154 6.81 16.49 -2.94
N THR A 155 6.35 17.68 -3.31
CA THR A 155 6.53 18.25 -4.64
C THR A 155 7.99 18.29 -5.06
N GLN A 156 8.85 18.89 -4.23
CA GLN A 156 10.26 19.02 -4.53
C GLN A 156 10.99 17.67 -4.51
N LEU A 157 10.58 16.76 -3.64
CA LEU A 157 11.17 15.40 -3.55
C LEU A 157 10.92 14.62 -4.84
N ILE A 158 9.69 14.66 -5.38
CA ILE A 158 9.34 14.01 -6.65
C ILE A 158 10.17 14.61 -7.80
N ASN A 159 10.22 15.92 -7.90
CA ASN A 159 11.01 16.59 -8.93
C ASN A 159 12.49 16.24 -8.85
N ASN A 160 13.08 16.33 -7.67
CA ASN A 160 14.50 16.00 -7.45
C ASN A 160 14.79 14.54 -7.81
N TYR A 161 13.92 13.61 -7.39
CA TYR A 161 14.11 12.20 -7.66
C TYR A 161 14.23 11.93 -9.16
N TYR A 162 13.25 12.34 -9.96
CA TYR A 162 13.28 12.06 -11.40
C TYR A 162 14.33 12.89 -12.15
N THR A 163 14.68 14.07 -11.65
CA THR A 163 15.78 14.86 -12.23
C THR A 163 17.13 14.16 -12.02
N SER A 164 17.33 13.55 -10.86
CA SER A 164 18.60 12.91 -10.48
C SER A 164 18.70 11.45 -10.91
N ASN A 165 17.57 10.80 -11.24
CA ASN A 165 17.51 9.37 -11.57
C ASN A 165 16.83 9.16 -12.95
N PRO A 166 17.54 9.43 -14.06
CA PRO A 166 16.98 9.25 -15.40
C PRO A 166 16.62 7.78 -15.71
N ASP A 167 17.29 6.83 -15.06
CA ASP A 167 17.12 5.38 -15.24
C ASP A 167 16.25 4.77 -14.12
N TRP A 168 15.41 5.58 -13.48
CA TRP A 168 14.55 5.19 -12.36
C TRP A 168 13.73 3.92 -12.59
N VAL A 169 13.41 3.64 -13.85
CA VAL A 169 12.57 2.50 -14.27
C VAL A 169 13.21 1.15 -14.01
N GLU A 170 14.55 1.07 -13.94
CA GLU A 170 15.26 -0.17 -13.62
C GLU A 170 14.93 -0.70 -12.23
N HIS A 171 14.52 0.20 -11.34
CA HIS A 171 14.15 -0.10 -9.96
C HIS A 171 12.65 -0.02 -9.72
N ALA A 172 11.87 0.27 -10.77
CA ALA A 172 10.43 0.42 -10.65
C ALA A 172 9.74 -0.92 -10.35
N GLY A 173 8.68 -0.83 -9.57
CA GLY A 173 7.78 -1.95 -9.30
C GLY A 173 6.56 -1.95 -10.23
N VAL A 174 5.46 -2.58 -9.79
CA VAL A 174 4.19 -2.63 -10.54
C VAL A 174 3.49 -1.27 -10.55
N ILE A 175 3.61 -0.50 -9.47
CA ILE A 175 3.02 0.84 -9.35
C ILE A 175 4.01 1.86 -9.94
N LEU A 176 3.59 2.52 -10.99
CA LEU A 176 4.42 3.45 -11.75
C LEU A 176 4.02 4.93 -11.57
N THR A 177 3.20 5.26 -10.58
CA THR A 177 2.81 6.66 -10.33
C THR A 177 4.01 7.51 -9.89
N PRO A 178 4.06 8.80 -10.27
CA PRO A 178 5.17 9.67 -9.90
C PRO A 178 5.48 9.69 -8.40
N GLY A 179 4.46 9.69 -7.55
CA GLY A 179 4.62 9.75 -6.10
C GLY A 179 5.16 8.46 -5.45
N ILE A 180 5.31 7.36 -6.20
CA ILE A 180 5.80 6.10 -5.62
C ILE A 180 7.27 6.18 -5.20
N CYS A 181 8.08 6.98 -5.91
CA CYS A 181 9.49 7.16 -5.63
C CYS A 181 9.78 7.65 -4.20
N ILE A 182 8.84 8.39 -3.61
CA ILE A 182 9.02 8.96 -2.26
C ILE A 182 9.19 7.88 -1.19
N LYS A 183 8.73 6.68 -1.44
CA LYS A 183 8.90 5.57 -0.49
C LYS A 183 10.35 5.14 -0.34
N SER A 184 11.19 5.36 -1.35
CA SER A 184 12.63 5.09 -1.29
C SER A 184 13.43 6.16 -0.57
N GLU A 185 12.83 7.34 -0.37
CA GLU A 185 13.50 8.54 0.10
C GLU A 185 13.16 8.86 1.56
N LEU A 186 13.07 7.85 2.44
CA LEU A 186 12.69 8.05 3.84
C LEU A 186 13.59 9.04 4.57
N ASP A 187 14.91 9.00 4.30
CA ASP A 187 15.88 9.92 4.90
C ASP A 187 15.67 11.37 4.46
N SER A 188 15.19 11.56 3.21
CA SER A 188 14.89 12.89 2.68
C SER A 188 13.51 13.40 3.10
N LEU A 189 12.63 12.53 3.59
CA LEU A 189 11.31 12.95 4.10
C LEU A 189 11.45 13.87 5.31
N SER A 190 12.44 13.63 6.16
CA SER A 190 12.72 14.51 7.29
C SER A 190 14.17 14.33 7.78
N PRO A 191 14.98 15.40 7.85
CA PRO A 191 16.30 15.36 8.47
C PRO A 191 16.29 14.88 9.93
N HIS A 192 15.13 14.98 10.59
CA HIS A 192 14.93 14.49 11.94
C HIS A 192 15.11 12.98 12.04
N TYR A 193 14.61 12.20 11.08
CA TYR A 193 14.78 10.73 11.10
C TYR A 193 16.23 10.33 10.95
N ARG A 194 17.00 10.99 10.08
CA ARG A 194 18.44 10.76 9.97
C ARG A 194 19.13 11.01 11.31
N LYS A 195 18.83 12.15 11.96
CA LYS A 195 19.41 12.46 13.27
C LYS A 195 19.09 11.43 14.34
N LEU A 196 17.86 10.90 14.37
CA LEU A 196 17.49 9.82 15.29
C LEU A 196 18.25 8.53 14.97
N SER A 197 18.33 8.15 13.71
CA SER A 197 19.08 6.96 13.26
C SER A 197 20.56 7.06 13.60
N ASP A 198 21.18 8.23 13.41
CA ASP A 198 22.58 8.48 13.75
C ASP A 198 22.85 8.36 15.27
N GLN A 199 21.81 8.52 16.08
CA GLN A 199 21.84 8.27 17.54
C GLN A 199 21.57 6.80 17.91
N GLY A 200 21.40 5.91 16.94
CA GLY A 200 21.11 4.51 17.16
C GLY A 200 19.65 4.19 17.50
N ILE A 201 18.74 5.17 17.36
CA ILE A 201 17.29 5.00 17.59
C ILE A 201 16.70 4.17 16.44
N ARG A 202 16.10 3.05 16.76
CA ARG A 202 15.40 2.21 15.78
C ARG A 202 14.05 2.83 15.44
N ILE A 203 13.85 3.21 14.18
CA ILE A 203 12.62 3.86 13.71
C ILE A 203 11.80 2.86 12.93
N GLY A 204 10.55 2.62 13.35
CA GLY A 204 9.55 1.84 12.61
C GLY A 204 8.57 2.74 11.87
N HIS A 205 8.60 2.70 10.54
CA HIS A 205 7.63 3.38 9.68
C HIS A 205 6.46 2.45 9.37
N ILE A 206 5.30 2.72 9.95
CA ILE A 206 4.10 1.89 9.86
C ILE A 206 3.25 2.34 8.67
N TYR A 207 2.93 1.39 7.80
CA TYR A 207 2.02 1.59 6.67
C TYR A 207 0.77 0.74 6.81
N GLY A 208 -0.38 1.36 6.69
CA GLY A 208 -1.66 0.69 6.51
C GLY A 208 -1.88 0.38 5.03
N ALA A 209 -1.29 -0.68 4.54
CA ALA A 209 -1.55 -1.20 3.21
C ALA A 209 -2.03 -2.63 3.38
N ASP A 210 -2.82 -3.04 2.74
CA ASP A 210 -3.89 -3.22 1.84
C ASP A 210 -4.92 -4.17 2.51
N LYS A 211 -6.07 -4.38 1.94
CA LYS A 211 -7.08 -5.28 2.49
C LYS A 211 -6.96 -6.67 1.87
N PRO A 212 -7.30 -7.75 2.61
CA PRO A 212 -7.28 -9.09 2.04
C PRO A 212 -8.32 -9.20 0.92
N GLN A 213 -7.92 -9.82 -0.19
CA GLN A 213 -8.84 -10.13 -1.27
C GLN A 213 -9.55 -11.45 -1.00
N ILE A 214 -10.87 -11.46 -1.12
CA ILE A 214 -11.68 -12.67 -0.98
C ILE A 214 -12.46 -12.92 -2.27
N SER A 215 -12.59 -14.16 -2.64
CA SER A 215 -13.38 -14.60 -3.79
C SER A 215 -14.14 -15.88 -3.45
N ARG A 216 -15.25 -16.11 -4.16
CA ARG A 216 -16.05 -17.34 -3.99
C ARG A 216 -16.21 -18.02 -5.34
N ARG A 217 -16.01 -19.34 -5.36
CA ARG A 217 -16.31 -20.20 -6.51
C ARG A 217 -17.19 -21.34 -6.02
N LYS A 218 -18.42 -21.42 -6.53
CA LYS A 218 -19.46 -22.27 -5.98
C LYS A 218 -19.69 -21.91 -4.50
N SER A 219 -19.47 -22.83 -3.56
CA SER A 219 -19.61 -22.59 -2.12
C SER A 219 -18.28 -22.40 -1.39
N ILE A 220 -17.14 -22.49 -2.08
CA ILE A 220 -15.80 -22.43 -1.48
C ILE A 220 -15.24 -21.02 -1.59
N PHE A 221 -14.71 -20.51 -0.49
CA PHE A 221 -14.04 -19.21 -0.42
C PHE A 221 -12.53 -19.36 -0.60
N TYR A 222 -11.92 -18.37 -1.27
CA TYR A 222 -10.50 -18.32 -1.61
C TYR A 222 -9.94 -16.95 -1.35
N THR A 223 -8.64 -16.91 -1.09
CA THR A 223 -7.84 -15.70 -1.02
C THR A 223 -6.55 -15.83 -1.81
N ARG A 224 -6.02 -14.70 -2.24
CA ARG A 224 -4.70 -14.52 -2.84
C ARG A 224 -4.30 -13.06 -2.75
N TRP A 225 -3.04 -12.78 -2.88
CA TRP A 225 -2.50 -11.41 -2.84
C TRP A 225 -2.02 -10.99 -4.23
N LEU A 226 -2.03 -9.68 -4.46
CA LEU A 226 -1.43 -9.07 -5.64
C LEU A 226 0.01 -8.65 -5.32
N ASP A 227 0.88 -8.69 -6.31
CA ASP A 227 2.27 -8.23 -6.20
C ASP A 227 2.43 -6.71 -6.11
N THR A 228 1.31 -5.98 -6.06
CA THR A 228 1.27 -4.52 -5.85
C THR A 228 1.87 -4.08 -4.53
N LEU A 229 1.82 -4.91 -3.48
CA LEU A 229 2.49 -4.61 -2.21
C LEU A 229 4.00 -4.55 -2.35
N GLN A 230 4.57 -5.52 -3.00
CA GLN A 230 6.01 -5.54 -3.24
C GLN A 230 6.47 -4.28 -3.97
N SER A 231 5.73 -3.82 -4.97
CA SER A 231 6.01 -2.55 -5.64
C SER A 231 6.09 -1.36 -4.70
N ASN A 232 5.22 -1.36 -3.69
CA ASN A 232 5.20 -0.29 -2.71
C ASN A 232 6.46 -0.26 -1.83
N PHE A 233 7.13 -1.40 -1.66
CA PHE A 233 8.25 -1.57 -0.74
C PHE A 233 9.57 -1.99 -1.40
N SER A 234 9.55 -2.52 -2.63
CA SER A 234 10.77 -2.92 -3.36
C SER A 234 11.72 -1.75 -3.64
N ILE A 235 11.17 -0.56 -3.86
CA ILE A 235 11.95 0.65 -4.08
C ILE A 235 12.83 0.97 -2.87
N ILE A 236 12.34 0.71 -1.66
CA ILE A 236 13.05 0.99 -0.42
C ILE A 236 14.24 0.08 -0.20
N ARG A 237 14.20 -1.13 -0.75
CA ARG A 237 15.30 -2.10 -0.67
C ARG A 237 16.54 -1.69 -1.47
N ASN A 238 16.33 -0.93 -2.52
CA ASN A 238 17.41 -0.45 -3.38
C ASN A 238 18.07 0.83 -2.84
N SER A 239 17.45 1.47 -1.84
CA SER A 239 18.10 2.56 -1.12
C SER A 239 19.12 1.95 -0.15
N ASN A 240 20.40 2.26 -0.32
CA ASN A 240 21.44 2.02 0.67
C ASN A 240 21.16 2.94 1.87
N ILE A 241 20.15 2.61 2.67
CA ILE A 241 19.84 3.32 3.91
C ILE A 241 20.87 2.80 4.95
N PRO A 242 21.87 3.59 5.31
CA PRO A 242 22.95 3.11 6.15
C PRO A 242 22.57 2.88 7.62
N ASN A 243 21.32 3.12 8.01
CA ASN A 243 20.91 3.11 9.42
C ASN A 243 19.45 2.64 9.62
N PRO A 244 19.09 2.19 10.82
CA PRO A 244 17.94 1.36 11.12
C PRO A 244 16.59 2.10 11.05
N GLN A 245 16.19 2.53 9.87
CA GLN A 245 14.81 2.87 9.57
C GLN A 245 14.16 1.66 8.92
N TYR A 246 13.08 1.18 9.50
CA TYR A 246 12.42 -0.04 9.06
C TYR A 246 11.01 0.28 8.57
N ILE A 247 10.59 -0.42 7.52
CA ILE A 247 9.23 -0.31 7.01
C ILE A 247 8.44 -1.50 7.47
N GLU A 248 7.31 -1.19 8.09
CA GLU A 248 6.39 -2.17 8.63
C GLU A 248 5.02 -2.07 7.96
N CYS A 249 4.61 -3.14 7.31
CA CYS A 249 3.23 -3.33 6.93
C CYS A 249 2.44 -3.83 8.13
N PHE A 250 1.45 -3.06 8.59
CA PHE A 250 0.67 -3.45 9.76
C PHE A 250 -0.11 -4.74 9.55
N TYR A 251 -0.78 -4.84 8.40
CA TYR A 251 -1.71 -5.95 8.11
C TYR A 251 -1.06 -7.13 7.38
N TRP A 252 0.13 -6.96 6.84
CA TRP A 252 0.77 -7.94 5.96
C TRP A 252 2.12 -8.38 6.49
N GLY A 253 2.55 -9.55 6.02
CA GLY A 253 3.84 -10.11 6.37
C GLY A 253 3.71 -11.31 7.31
N ARG A 254 4.85 -11.94 7.59
CA ARG A 254 4.94 -13.15 8.43
C ARG A 254 4.41 -12.96 9.84
N HIS A 255 4.48 -11.75 10.38
CA HIS A 255 4.02 -11.41 11.74
C HIS A 255 2.51 -11.14 11.82
N SER A 256 1.81 -11.10 10.67
CA SER A 256 0.39 -10.76 10.59
C SER A 256 -0.46 -11.91 10.04
N ILE A 257 0.09 -13.13 9.91
CA ILE A 257 -0.60 -14.26 9.25
C ILE A 257 -1.93 -14.58 9.96
N GLN A 258 -1.93 -14.68 11.28
CA GLN A 258 -3.15 -14.96 12.05
C GLN A 258 -4.19 -13.84 11.90
N MET A 259 -3.75 -12.59 11.84
CA MET A 259 -4.60 -11.43 11.58
C MET A 259 -5.23 -11.52 10.17
N GLN A 260 -4.45 -11.87 9.15
CA GLN A 260 -4.94 -12.03 7.78
C GLN A 260 -5.97 -13.15 7.68
N ILE A 261 -5.70 -14.32 8.30
CA ILE A 261 -6.64 -15.43 8.36
C ILE A 261 -7.93 -14.99 9.06
N LYS A 262 -7.83 -14.30 10.19
CA LYS A 262 -9.00 -13.80 10.93
C LYS A 262 -9.83 -12.80 10.13
N GLN A 263 -9.18 -11.83 9.48
CA GLN A 263 -9.87 -10.86 8.61
C GLN A 263 -10.69 -11.58 7.52
N LEU A 264 -10.10 -12.61 6.90
CA LEU A 264 -10.75 -13.39 5.85
C LEU A 264 -11.93 -14.22 6.37
N HIS A 265 -11.82 -14.80 7.58
CA HIS A 265 -12.93 -15.53 8.20
C HIS A 265 -14.07 -14.61 8.62
N VAL A 266 -13.76 -13.44 9.16
CA VAL A 266 -14.78 -12.42 9.47
C VAL A 266 -15.53 -12.00 8.21
N LEU A 267 -14.81 -11.74 7.11
CA LEU A 267 -15.41 -11.45 5.80
C LEU A 267 -16.25 -12.62 5.28
N LYS A 268 -15.71 -13.84 5.30
CA LYS A 268 -16.41 -15.06 4.86
C LYS A 268 -17.72 -15.23 5.63
N ASN A 269 -17.66 -15.13 6.95
CA ASN A 269 -18.83 -15.30 7.83
C ASN A 269 -19.88 -14.21 7.59
N HIS A 270 -19.43 -12.94 7.43
CA HIS A 270 -20.32 -11.84 7.10
C HIS A 270 -21.01 -12.03 5.74
N ILE A 271 -20.26 -12.43 4.70
CA ILE A 271 -20.79 -12.71 3.36
C ILE A 271 -21.83 -13.84 3.41
N LYS A 272 -21.55 -14.92 4.13
CA LYS A 272 -22.48 -16.05 4.27
C LYS A 272 -23.74 -15.67 5.04
N THR A 273 -23.59 -15.08 6.21
CA THR A 273 -24.72 -14.74 7.09
C THR A 273 -25.69 -13.77 6.44
N ASN A 274 -25.16 -12.80 5.68
CA ASN A 274 -25.97 -11.77 5.04
C ASN A 274 -26.29 -12.08 3.57
N ASN A 275 -25.97 -13.26 3.07
CA ASN A 275 -26.19 -13.66 1.67
C ASN A 275 -25.65 -12.63 0.66
N VAL A 276 -24.46 -12.08 0.92
CA VAL A 276 -23.88 -11.01 0.12
C VAL A 276 -23.57 -11.51 -1.30
N PRO A 277 -24.03 -10.83 -2.35
CA PRO A 277 -23.74 -11.24 -3.70
C PRO A 277 -22.28 -10.96 -4.10
N ASP A 278 -21.75 -11.78 -5.02
CA ASP A 278 -20.33 -11.75 -5.40
C ASP A 278 -19.85 -10.39 -5.91
N TYR A 279 -20.70 -9.63 -6.60
CA TYR A 279 -20.33 -8.31 -7.11
C TYR A 279 -20.03 -7.28 -6.00
N MET A 280 -20.36 -7.55 -4.74
CA MET A 280 -20.03 -6.66 -3.64
C MET A 280 -18.61 -6.83 -3.10
N PHE A 281 -17.95 -7.94 -3.36
CA PHE A 281 -16.62 -8.22 -2.82
C PHE A 281 -15.62 -8.83 -3.85
N ASN A 282 -16.06 -9.07 -5.08
CA ASN A 282 -15.22 -9.66 -6.12
C ASN A 282 -15.14 -8.74 -7.35
N LEU A 283 -13.93 -8.30 -7.69
CA LEU A 283 -13.67 -7.34 -8.77
C LEU A 283 -14.20 -7.81 -10.13
N VAL A 284 -14.02 -9.07 -10.47
CA VAL A 284 -14.48 -9.63 -11.76
C VAL A 284 -16.01 -9.57 -11.84
N SER A 285 -16.68 -9.94 -10.76
CA SER A 285 -18.15 -9.88 -10.69
C SER A 285 -18.67 -8.44 -10.73
N CYS A 286 -18.00 -7.48 -10.09
CA CYS A 286 -18.33 -6.05 -10.21
C CYS A 286 -18.29 -5.57 -11.65
N ILE A 287 -17.21 -5.90 -12.38
CA ILE A 287 -17.05 -5.50 -13.78
C ILE A 287 -18.13 -6.14 -14.66
N GLN A 288 -18.46 -7.41 -14.44
CA GLN A 288 -19.55 -8.10 -15.14
C GLN A 288 -20.92 -7.47 -14.90
N HIS A 289 -21.11 -6.77 -13.76
CA HIS A 289 -22.30 -6.00 -13.44
C HIS A 289 -22.24 -4.53 -13.92
N GLY A 290 -21.29 -4.21 -14.81
CA GLY A 290 -21.22 -2.91 -15.48
C GLY A 290 -20.44 -1.83 -14.75
N MET A 291 -19.76 -2.16 -13.65
CA MET A 291 -18.86 -1.20 -12.97
C MET A 291 -17.54 -1.08 -13.73
N THR A 292 -16.98 0.12 -13.81
CA THR A 292 -15.59 0.28 -14.24
C THR A 292 -14.64 -0.27 -13.17
N SER A 293 -13.45 -0.76 -13.55
CA SER A 293 -12.49 -1.36 -12.62
C SER A 293 -12.11 -0.41 -11.46
N SER A 294 -12.03 0.89 -11.72
CA SER A 294 -11.71 1.89 -10.69
C SER A 294 -12.85 2.10 -9.68
N VAL A 295 -14.10 2.08 -10.15
CA VAL A 295 -15.28 2.18 -9.27
C VAL A 295 -15.45 0.90 -8.47
N ALA A 296 -15.32 -0.26 -9.12
CA ALA A 296 -15.41 -1.57 -8.47
C ALA A 296 -14.36 -1.75 -7.37
N GLY A 297 -13.11 -1.38 -7.63
CA GLY A 297 -12.04 -1.46 -6.63
C GLY A 297 -12.36 -0.65 -5.38
N ARG A 298 -12.79 0.61 -5.53
CA ARG A 298 -13.17 1.47 -4.40
C ARG A 298 -14.36 0.95 -3.61
N TYR A 299 -15.37 0.47 -4.33
CA TYR A 299 -16.56 -0.09 -3.71
C TYR A 299 -16.22 -1.29 -2.84
N ILE A 300 -15.41 -2.23 -3.36
CA ILE A 300 -14.95 -3.41 -2.64
C ILE A 300 -14.10 -3.01 -1.43
N ASP A 301 -13.17 -2.08 -1.61
CA ASP A 301 -12.32 -1.58 -0.52
C ASP A 301 -13.14 -1.01 0.64
N ASN A 302 -14.14 -0.19 0.34
CA ASN A 302 -15.01 0.38 1.37
C ASN A 302 -15.88 -0.68 2.03
N TYR A 303 -16.41 -1.63 1.26
CA TYR A 303 -17.18 -2.74 1.79
C TYR A 303 -16.35 -3.59 2.75
N ILE A 304 -15.18 -4.05 2.32
CA ILE A 304 -14.28 -4.86 3.15
C ILE A 304 -13.88 -4.10 4.41
N ALA A 305 -13.48 -2.84 4.28
CA ALA A 305 -13.11 -2.01 5.43
C ALA A 305 -14.26 -1.85 6.43
N GLY A 306 -15.50 -1.72 5.96
CA GLY A 306 -16.69 -1.65 6.82
C GLY A 306 -16.96 -2.93 7.61
N VAL A 307 -16.46 -4.08 7.15
CA VAL A 307 -16.64 -5.36 7.83
C VAL A 307 -15.50 -5.67 8.81
N ILE A 308 -14.25 -5.38 8.43
CA ILE A 308 -13.08 -5.80 9.21
C ILE A 308 -12.54 -4.73 10.15
N TYR A 309 -12.89 -3.46 9.96
CA TYR A 309 -12.43 -2.36 10.80
C TYR A 309 -13.54 -1.82 11.70
N ASN A 310 -13.23 -1.68 12.97
CA ASN A 310 -14.12 -1.14 13.97
C ASN A 310 -13.88 0.37 14.07
N ARG A 311 -14.58 1.16 13.24
CA ARG A 311 -14.33 2.59 13.12
C ARG A 311 -15.09 3.38 14.17
N THR A 312 -14.36 4.08 15.03
CA THR A 312 -14.89 5.01 16.02
C THR A 312 -14.41 6.45 15.81
N LEU A 313 -13.29 6.65 15.08
CA LEU A 313 -12.81 7.98 14.74
C LEU A 313 -13.83 8.71 13.83
N PRO A 314 -14.07 10.01 14.08
CA PRO A 314 -15.02 10.79 13.30
C PRO A 314 -14.51 10.90 11.86
N LEU A 315 -15.17 10.19 10.93
CA LEU A 315 -14.95 10.40 9.51
C LEU A 315 -15.65 11.69 9.11
N ILE A 316 -14.87 12.67 8.67
CA ILE A 316 -15.40 13.99 8.36
C ILE A 316 -16.12 13.98 6.99
N THR A 317 -15.73 13.10 6.07
CA THR A 317 -16.38 12.97 4.76
C THR A 317 -16.13 11.60 4.13
N GLU A 318 -17.11 11.09 3.34
CA GLU A 318 -16.90 9.95 2.45
C GLU A 318 -16.20 10.43 1.18
N HIS A 319 -14.90 10.23 1.08
CA HIS A 319 -14.15 10.56 -0.13
C HIS A 319 -13.96 9.33 -1.02
N LEU A 320 -14.21 9.53 -2.30
CA LEU A 320 -13.91 8.56 -3.34
C LEU A 320 -12.42 8.68 -3.69
N LYS A 321 -11.58 7.88 -3.04
CA LYS A 321 -10.16 7.83 -3.35
C LYS A 321 -9.91 7.25 -4.74
N PRO A 322 -9.07 7.86 -5.60
CA PRO A 322 -8.68 7.27 -6.88
C PRO A 322 -7.97 5.92 -6.68
N SER A 323 -8.17 4.98 -7.60
CA SER A 323 -7.51 3.67 -7.54
C SER A 323 -6.00 3.78 -7.42
N GLY A 324 -5.40 2.97 -6.53
CA GLY A 324 -3.95 2.94 -6.28
C GLY A 324 -3.07 2.49 -7.45
N LEU A 325 -3.64 1.84 -8.46
CA LEU A 325 -2.89 1.16 -9.52
C LEU A 325 -2.60 1.99 -10.79
N GLY A 326 -3.18 3.20 -10.91
CA GLY A 326 -3.01 4.00 -12.12
C GLY A 326 -1.63 4.66 -12.26
N ILE A 327 -1.07 4.70 -13.47
CA ILE A 327 0.09 5.53 -13.80
C ILE A 327 -0.31 7.02 -13.76
N ILE A 328 -1.46 7.34 -14.32
CA ILE A 328 -2.01 8.69 -14.35
C ILE A 328 -3.08 8.79 -13.27
N LYS A 329 -2.83 9.61 -12.27
CA LYS A 329 -3.79 9.98 -11.23
C LYS A 329 -4.04 11.47 -11.28
N GLU A 330 -5.25 11.89 -11.01
CA GLU A 330 -5.64 13.30 -11.00
C GLU A 330 -4.73 14.16 -10.11
N PHE A 331 -4.20 13.59 -9.09
CA PHE A 331 -3.30 14.25 -8.16
C PHE A 331 -1.83 14.37 -8.61
N ASP A 332 -1.45 13.61 -9.60
CA ASP A 332 -0.17 13.76 -10.27
C ASP A 332 -0.27 14.72 -11.47
N ASP A 333 -1.45 15.30 -11.70
CA ASP A 333 -1.71 16.24 -12.81
C ASP A 333 -0.73 17.40 -12.85
N TRP A 334 -0.35 17.92 -11.69
CA TRP A 334 0.63 18.99 -11.60
C TRP A 334 1.99 18.60 -12.17
N PHE A 335 2.40 17.35 -11.97
CA PHE A 335 3.65 16.81 -12.47
C PHE A 335 3.58 16.53 -13.98
N ILE A 336 2.44 15.97 -14.41
CA ILE A 336 2.21 15.59 -15.82
C ILE A 336 1.95 16.81 -16.70
N LYS A 337 1.34 17.87 -16.15
CA LYS A 337 1.01 19.10 -16.88
C LYS A 337 2.20 20.03 -17.13
N ASP A 338 3.38 19.74 -16.56
CA ASP A 338 4.62 20.46 -16.88
C ASP A 338 5.53 19.63 -17.82
N PRO A 339 5.19 19.56 -19.12
CA PRO A 339 5.90 18.70 -20.06
C PRO A 339 7.34 19.15 -20.35
N ASN A 340 7.70 20.35 -19.93
CA ASN A 340 9.03 20.93 -20.15
C ASN A 340 9.96 20.68 -18.96
N SER A 341 9.47 20.21 -17.82
CA SER A 341 10.34 19.89 -16.69
C SER A 341 11.24 18.68 -17.00
N ILE A 342 12.49 18.74 -16.59
CA ILE A 342 13.45 17.63 -16.72
C ILE A 342 12.94 16.39 -15.99
N ALA A 343 12.33 16.58 -14.82
CA ALA A 343 11.75 15.52 -14.04
C ALA A 343 10.67 14.74 -14.82
N TYR A 344 9.71 15.47 -15.43
CA TYR A 344 8.67 14.83 -16.23
C TYR A 344 9.24 14.14 -17.48
N GLN A 345 10.21 14.78 -18.16
CA GLN A 345 10.84 14.19 -19.34
C GLN A 345 11.56 12.88 -19.03
N ASN A 346 12.31 12.82 -17.91
CA ASN A 346 12.95 11.58 -17.44
C ASN A 346 11.92 10.52 -17.04
N TYR A 347 10.88 10.92 -16.33
CA TYR A 347 9.77 10.01 -15.98
C TYR A 347 9.11 9.44 -17.23
N LYS A 348 8.74 10.32 -18.18
CA LYS A 348 8.10 9.93 -19.44
C LYS A 348 8.99 8.98 -20.24
N LYS A 349 10.27 9.29 -20.38
CA LYS A 349 11.25 8.44 -21.07
C LYS A 349 11.29 7.03 -20.48
N GLY A 350 11.26 6.90 -19.14
CA GLY A 350 11.22 5.61 -18.46
C GLY A 350 9.93 4.83 -18.76
N ILE A 351 8.76 5.48 -18.71
CA ILE A 351 7.48 4.83 -19.05
C ILE A 351 7.46 4.41 -20.52
N ASP A 352 7.86 5.27 -21.43
CA ASP A 352 7.91 4.95 -22.87
C ASP A 352 8.86 3.77 -23.14
N TYR A 353 10.02 3.74 -22.47
CA TYR A 353 10.97 2.62 -22.54
C TYR A 353 10.34 1.28 -22.11
N LEU A 354 9.58 1.28 -21.01
CA LEU A 354 8.83 0.08 -20.57
C LEU A 354 7.83 -0.38 -21.65
N GLY A 355 7.16 0.55 -22.30
CA GLY A 355 6.23 0.23 -23.39
C GLY A 355 6.90 -0.42 -24.60
N VAL A 356 8.21 -0.23 -24.77
CA VAL A 356 9.00 -0.84 -25.84
C VAL A 356 9.54 -2.21 -25.45
N ILE A 357 10.07 -2.36 -24.22
CA ILE A 357 10.77 -3.58 -23.82
C ILE A 357 9.83 -4.66 -23.27
N LEU A 358 8.67 -4.26 -22.73
CA LEU A 358 7.73 -5.23 -22.18
C LEU A 358 6.88 -5.87 -23.28
N PRO A 359 6.67 -7.21 -23.23
CA PRO A 359 5.71 -7.87 -24.10
C PRO A 359 4.30 -7.34 -23.91
N LYS A 360 3.51 -7.39 -24.98
CA LYS A 360 2.13 -6.91 -24.98
C LYS A 360 1.26 -7.59 -23.91
N GLU A 361 1.48 -8.85 -23.63
CA GLU A 361 0.76 -9.62 -22.61
C GLU A 361 1.02 -9.14 -21.16
N TRP A 362 2.08 -8.39 -20.95
CA TRP A 362 2.42 -7.79 -19.66
C TRP A 362 2.00 -6.32 -19.54
N VAL A 363 1.51 -5.75 -20.61
CA VAL A 363 0.99 -4.38 -20.63
C VAL A 363 -0.53 -4.45 -20.61
N CYS A 364 -1.17 -3.69 -19.73
CA CYS A 364 -2.62 -3.67 -19.62
C CYS A 364 -3.27 -3.09 -20.88
N ASP A 365 -4.54 -3.44 -21.10
CA ASP A 365 -5.34 -2.89 -22.20
C ASP A 365 -5.30 -1.34 -22.17
N GLY A 366 -5.03 -0.74 -23.34
CA GLY A 366 -4.83 0.71 -23.46
C GLY A 366 -3.37 1.17 -23.43
N GLY A 367 -2.41 0.22 -23.32
CA GLY A 367 -0.98 0.46 -23.36
C GLY A 367 -0.37 0.81 -22.01
N ILE A 368 0.95 1.04 -22.00
CA ILE A 368 1.72 1.31 -20.77
C ILE A 368 1.24 2.57 -20.02
N TRP A 369 0.74 3.55 -20.74
CA TRP A 369 0.16 4.77 -20.18
C TRP A 369 -1.28 4.62 -19.68
N SER A 370 -1.86 3.43 -19.80
CA SER A 370 -3.18 3.17 -19.26
C SER A 370 -3.18 3.25 -17.73
N LYS A 371 -4.38 3.37 -17.16
CA LYS A 371 -4.54 3.48 -15.70
C LYS A 371 -3.92 2.34 -14.89
N THR A 372 -3.63 1.21 -15.51
CA THR A 372 -3.14 0.00 -14.83
C THR A 372 -1.68 -0.37 -15.17
N GLY A 373 -1.09 0.21 -16.23
CA GLY A 373 0.32 0.00 -16.58
C GLY A 373 0.72 -1.46 -16.81
N ILE A 374 1.43 -2.05 -15.88
CA ILE A 374 1.92 -3.45 -15.95
C ILE A 374 0.91 -4.40 -15.30
N MET A 375 0.62 -5.53 -15.96
CA MET A 375 -0.28 -6.56 -15.45
C MET A 375 0.18 -7.09 -14.09
N PRO A 376 -0.68 -7.10 -13.06
CA PRO A 376 -0.34 -7.65 -11.75
C PRO A 376 -0.25 -9.17 -11.80
N LEU A 377 0.60 -9.74 -10.94
CA LEU A 377 0.65 -11.15 -10.63
C LEU A 377 -0.03 -11.44 -9.30
N TYR A 378 -0.48 -12.68 -9.18
CA TYR A 378 -1.12 -13.17 -7.97
C TYR A 378 -0.24 -14.21 -7.29
N SER A 379 -0.26 -14.20 -5.95
CA SER A 379 0.31 -15.27 -5.13
C SER A 379 -0.43 -16.58 -5.31
N LYS A 380 0.08 -17.63 -4.70
CA LYS A 380 -0.60 -18.94 -4.57
C LYS A 380 -2.03 -18.74 -4.01
N LEU A 381 -2.99 -19.40 -4.66
CA LEU A 381 -4.38 -19.40 -4.22
C LEU A 381 -4.53 -20.26 -2.94
N ARG A 382 -5.17 -19.71 -1.91
CA ARG A 382 -5.44 -20.39 -0.66
C ARG A 382 -6.95 -20.48 -0.43
N HIS A 383 -7.40 -21.62 0.07
CA HIS A 383 -8.82 -21.83 0.28
C HIS A 383 -9.20 -21.73 1.76
N LEU A 384 -10.33 -21.10 2.02
CA LEU A 384 -10.82 -20.76 3.35
C LEU A 384 -11.93 -21.72 3.82
N GLY A 385 -12.17 -22.79 3.09
CA GLY A 385 -13.28 -23.70 3.32
C GLY A 385 -14.61 -23.17 2.78
N ILE A 386 -15.68 -23.88 3.14
CA ILE A 386 -17.07 -23.59 2.77
C ILE A 386 -17.64 -22.49 3.66
#